data_38ce59c7f1a99ac7beb27ca7741cc6f6
#
_entry.id   38ce59c7f1a99ac7beb27ca7741cc6f6
#
_cell.length_a   1.000
_cell.length_b   1.000
_cell.length_c   1.000
_cell.angle_alpha   90.00
_cell.angle_beta   90.00
_cell.angle_gamma   90.00
#
_symmetry.space_group_name_H-M   'P 1'
#
loop_
_entity.id
_entity.type
_entity.pdbx_description
1 polymer ?
#
loop_
_entity_poly.entity_id
_entity_poly.type
_entity_poly.pdbx_seq_one_letter_code
_entity_poly.pdbx_strand_id
1 'polypeptide(L)'
;DAVKRYKPYAAAEEIEKLPDIVVIGDRNKEREVLPGDFVYTKSQTGFLSGKDTLDIPFTQTNFTEKSMEMFTGPDKPMDSLLANSPSIRQSGSILHGDFFFRGFRTNGTNFYVNNVPGVFTQFNTPLYPIESLEMISGPNVGIYGTGVQYETTNPGGIISVKTKVAPDNRVFDFTQTISGRGLFGEYLDYGERFGKNKEWGIRITTENLNGRSSVKGTKINGQGIFANIDHQSEKSKDSLFIGYRNLDIQGGLRWFILDSSVTKLPGVPKGSNDYS
;
A
#
# COMPACT_ATOMS: atom_id res chain seq x y z
N ASP A 1 19.41 35.38 -58.14
CA ASP A 1 18.84 34.12 -57.61
C ASP A 1 19.93 33.28 -57.01
N ALA A 2 20.17 33.47 -55.70
CA ALA A 2 21.17 32.76 -54.93
C ALA A 2 20.52 31.66 -54.12
N VAL A 3 20.48 30.44 -54.64
CA VAL A 3 20.15 29.26 -53.90
C VAL A 3 21.31 28.96 -52.93
N LYS A 4 21.16 29.28 -51.66
CA LYS A 4 22.07 28.84 -50.60
C LYS A 4 21.97 27.33 -50.47
N ARG A 5 22.95 26.60 -51.00
CA ARG A 5 23.11 25.16 -50.74
C ARG A 5 23.43 24.96 -49.25
N TYR A 6 22.55 24.30 -48.57
CA TYR A 6 22.76 23.80 -47.20
C TYR A 6 23.93 22.79 -47.27
N LYS A 7 25.03 23.08 -46.63
CA LYS A 7 26.09 22.08 -46.40
C LYS A 7 25.61 21.12 -45.34
N PRO A 8 25.58 19.81 -45.57
CA PRO A 8 25.34 18.87 -44.49
C PRO A 8 26.49 19.00 -43.50
N TYR A 9 26.12 19.00 -42.22
CA TYR A 9 27.08 18.95 -41.11
C TYR A 9 28.07 17.85 -41.37
N ALA A 10 29.35 18.12 -41.10
CA ALA A 10 30.45 17.19 -41.21
C ALA A 10 30.12 15.88 -40.46
N ALA A 11 30.62 14.79 -41.04
CA ALA A 11 30.48 13.43 -40.46
C ALA A 11 30.69 13.46 -38.96
N ALA A 12 29.78 12.79 -38.24
CA ALA A 12 29.88 12.61 -36.81
C ALA A 12 31.29 12.06 -36.50
N GLU A 13 32.09 12.84 -35.77
CA GLU A 13 33.25 12.28 -35.07
C GLU A 13 32.80 11.05 -34.33
N GLU A 14 33.60 9.98 -34.40
CA GLU A 14 33.37 8.74 -33.70
C GLU A 14 32.98 9.07 -32.25
N ILE A 15 31.73 8.86 -31.93
CA ILE A 15 31.26 8.99 -30.55
C ILE A 15 32.03 7.91 -29.79
N GLU A 16 33.03 8.33 -29.02
CA GLU A 16 33.75 7.48 -28.09
C GLU A 16 32.70 6.76 -27.25
N LYS A 17 32.51 5.45 -27.50
CA LYS A 17 31.61 4.64 -26.71
C LYS A 17 32.12 4.68 -25.29
N LEU A 18 31.48 5.45 -24.45
CA LEU A 18 31.68 5.34 -23.00
C LEU A 18 31.51 3.87 -22.62
N PRO A 19 32.39 3.34 -21.76
CA PRO A 19 32.24 1.97 -21.30
C PRO A 19 30.82 1.78 -20.74
N ASP A 20 30.18 0.68 -21.10
CA ASP A 20 28.87 0.34 -20.61
C ASP A 20 28.89 0.48 -19.08
N ILE A 21 28.22 1.49 -18.57
CA ILE A 21 27.98 1.61 -17.14
C ILE A 21 27.04 0.44 -16.80
N VAL A 22 27.62 -0.67 -16.37
CA VAL A 22 26.87 -1.75 -15.77
C VAL A 22 26.33 -1.22 -14.46
N VAL A 23 25.20 -0.59 -14.52
CA VAL A 23 24.42 -0.31 -13.33
C VAL A 23 23.95 -1.66 -12.84
N ILE A 24 24.63 -2.22 -11.83
CA ILE A 24 24.11 -3.34 -11.06
C ILE A 24 22.93 -2.77 -10.30
N GLY A 25 21.79 -2.79 -10.99
CA GLY A 25 20.57 -2.29 -10.40
C GLY A 25 20.01 -3.28 -9.42
N ASP A 26 19.47 -2.75 -8.35
CA ASP A 26 18.57 -3.45 -7.45
C ASP A 26 17.56 -4.26 -8.29
N ARG A 27 17.38 -5.56 -8.01
CA ARG A 27 16.41 -6.44 -8.69
C ARG A 27 14.96 -5.94 -8.53
N ASN A 28 14.73 -5.03 -7.60
CA ASN A 28 13.49 -4.30 -7.43
C ASN A 28 13.34 -3.07 -8.36
N LYS A 29 14.22 -2.89 -9.35
CA LYS A 29 14.22 -1.77 -10.31
C LYS A 29 13.00 -1.65 -11.24
N GLU A 30 12.05 -2.53 -11.13
CA GLU A 30 10.73 -2.26 -11.73
C GLU A 30 10.02 -1.06 -11.08
N ARG A 31 10.59 -0.56 -9.99
CA ARG A 31 10.10 0.54 -9.16
C ARG A 31 11.13 1.65 -9.17
N GLU A 32 11.11 2.48 -10.21
CA GLU A 32 11.86 3.71 -10.14
C GLU A 32 11.22 4.62 -9.10
N VAL A 33 11.99 5.00 -8.09
CA VAL A 33 11.57 5.90 -7.03
C VAL A 33 12.26 7.23 -7.22
N LEU A 34 11.53 8.33 -7.08
CA LEU A 34 12.12 9.67 -7.12
C LEU A 34 13.06 9.88 -5.93
N PRO A 35 14.08 10.76 -6.07
CA PRO A 35 14.94 11.11 -4.95
C PRO A 35 14.13 11.49 -3.71
N GLY A 36 14.49 10.88 -2.58
CA GLY A 36 13.75 11.02 -1.32
C GLY A 36 12.85 9.85 -0.98
N ASP A 37 12.64 8.91 -1.89
CA ASP A 37 11.91 7.64 -1.72
C ASP A 37 10.41 7.79 -1.36
N PHE A 38 9.78 8.91 -1.74
CA PHE A 38 8.37 9.14 -1.44
C PHE A 38 7.41 8.81 -2.57
N VAL A 39 7.89 8.75 -3.80
CA VAL A 39 7.03 8.62 -5.00
C VAL A 39 7.61 7.61 -5.97
N TYR A 40 6.81 6.64 -6.38
CA TYR A 40 7.11 5.75 -7.50
C TYR A 40 6.81 6.43 -8.83
N THR A 41 7.70 6.26 -9.81
CA THR A 41 7.50 6.76 -11.17
C THR A 41 6.77 5.77 -12.07
N LYS A 42 6.73 4.49 -11.68
CA LYS A 42 6.08 3.43 -12.47
C LYS A 42 4.91 2.81 -11.70
N SER A 43 3.83 2.56 -12.42
CA SER A 43 2.69 1.83 -11.88
C SER A 43 3.05 0.36 -11.63
N GLN A 44 2.42 -0.21 -10.62
CA GLN A 44 2.58 -1.62 -10.23
C GLN A 44 1.26 -2.40 -10.39
N THR A 45 0.24 -1.75 -10.90
CA THR A 45 -1.13 -2.25 -10.92
C THR A 45 -1.46 -2.98 -12.20
N GLY A 46 -1.72 -4.29 -12.11
CA GLY A 46 -2.20 -5.14 -13.20
C GLY A 46 -1.40 -4.97 -14.49
N PHE A 47 -2.09 -4.78 -15.62
CA PHE A 47 -1.46 -4.60 -16.94
C PHE A 47 -0.79 -3.21 -17.12
N LEU A 48 -0.96 -2.29 -16.19
CA LEU A 48 -0.26 -1.01 -16.16
C LEU A 48 1.14 -1.15 -15.54
N SER A 49 1.45 -2.29 -14.96
CA SER A 49 2.74 -2.55 -14.30
C SER A 49 3.92 -2.25 -15.22
N GLY A 50 4.88 -1.48 -14.70
CA GLY A 50 6.07 -1.05 -15.42
C GLY A 50 5.89 0.17 -16.33
N LYS A 51 4.66 0.67 -16.53
CA LYS A 51 4.42 1.91 -17.29
C LYS A 51 4.72 3.12 -16.42
N ASP A 52 5.26 4.17 -17.04
CA ASP A 52 5.43 5.45 -16.37
C ASP A 52 4.06 6.00 -15.92
N THR A 53 3.98 6.49 -14.70
CA THR A 53 2.74 7.04 -14.13
C THR A 53 2.23 8.25 -14.91
N LEU A 54 3.12 8.99 -15.57
CA LEU A 54 2.75 10.14 -16.42
C LEU A 54 2.14 9.72 -17.77
N ASP A 55 2.42 8.50 -18.21
CA ASP A 55 1.88 7.96 -19.47
C ASP A 55 0.52 7.24 -19.27
N ILE A 56 0.05 7.15 -18.03
CA ILE A 56 -1.19 6.47 -17.71
C ILE A 56 -2.33 7.50 -17.65
N PRO A 57 -3.42 7.30 -18.43
CA PRO A 57 -4.53 8.25 -18.52
C PRO A 57 -5.50 8.17 -17.31
N PHE A 58 -4.99 7.88 -16.12
CA PHE A 58 -5.75 7.81 -14.88
C PHE A 58 -5.09 8.63 -13.79
N THR A 59 -5.89 9.21 -12.91
CA THR A 59 -5.36 9.86 -11.69
C THR A 59 -4.87 8.79 -10.73
N GLN A 60 -3.58 8.82 -10.42
CA GLN A 60 -2.93 7.90 -9.50
C GLN A 60 -2.40 8.62 -8.27
N THR A 61 -2.38 7.92 -7.15
CA THR A 61 -1.68 8.31 -5.93
C THR A 61 -0.91 7.10 -5.41
N ASN A 62 0.40 7.25 -5.28
CA ASN A 62 1.28 6.17 -4.88
C ASN A 62 1.87 6.47 -3.51
N PHE A 63 1.90 5.45 -2.65
CA PHE A 63 2.56 5.50 -1.35
C PHE A 63 3.68 4.46 -1.34
N THR A 64 4.89 4.91 -1.08
CA THR A 64 6.04 4.06 -0.77
C THR A 64 6.01 3.66 0.70
N GLU A 65 6.81 2.66 1.10
CA GLU A 65 6.99 2.30 2.51
C GLU A 65 7.32 3.54 3.36
N LYS A 66 8.30 4.34 2.92
CA LYS A 66 8.71 5.56 3.60
C LYS A 66 7.60 6.60 3.71
N SER A 67 6.79 6.77 2.67
CA SER A 67 5.64 7.69 2.73
C SER A 67 4.55 7.19 3.67
N MET A 68 4.32 5.86 3.71
CA MET A 68 3.38 5.26 4.65
C MET A 68 3.82 5.47 6.10
N GLU A 69 5.08 5.24 6.41
CA GLU A 69 5.66 5.48 7.74
C GLU A 69 5.56 6.94 8.16
N MET A 70 5.85 7.86 7.24
CA MET A 70 5.78 9.29 7.51
C MET A 70 4.36 9.77 7.82
N PHE A 71 3.36 9.25 7.11
CA PHE A 71 1.98 9.72 7.24
C PHE A 71 1.21 9.06 8.38
N THR A 72 1.50 7.82 8.72
CA THR A 72 0.66 7.11 9.68
C THR A 72 1.40 6.29 10.72
N GLY A 73 2.55 5.75 10.46
CA GLY A 73 3.17 4.74 11.31
C GLY A 73 2.46 3.37 11.24
N PRO A 74 3.16 2.30 11.67
CA PRO A 74 2.72 0.92 11.46
C PRO A 74 1.52 0.49 12.32
N ASP A 75 1.24 1.18 13.42
CA ASP A 75 0.13 0.91 14.34
C ASP A 75 -1.21 1.53 13.90
N LYS A 76 -1.21 2.26 12.79
CA LYS A 76 -2.41 2.87 12.25
C LYS A 76 -3.08 1.95 11.23
N PRO A 77 -4.41 1.95 11.19
CA PRO A 77 -5.14 1.24 10.17
C PRO A 77 -4.91 1.90 8.79
N MET A 78 -5.00 1.10 7.73
CA MET A 78 -4.79 1.56 6.36
C MET A 78 -5.73 2.69 5.93
N ASP A 79 -6.95 2.72 6.45
CA ASP A 79 -7.91 3.78 6.18
C ASP A 79 -7.42 5.16 6.65
N SER A 80 -6.62 5.22 7.71
CA SER A 80 -5.98 6.46 8.15
C SER A 80 -4.94 6.98 7.15
N LEU A 81 -4.21 6.08 6.49
CA LEU A 81 -3.30 6.44 5.40
C LEU A 81 -4.07 6.95 4.19
N LEU A 82 -5.08 6.18 3.80
CA LEU A 82 -5.88 6.49 2.62
C LEU A 82 -6.62 7.83 2.76
N ALA A 83 -6.99 8.22 3.99
CA ALA A 83 -7.61 9.51 4.25
C ALA A 83 -6.73 10.73 3.91
N ASN A 84 -5.42 10.54 3.69
CA ASN A 84 -4.55 11.59 3.17
C ASN A 84 -4.75 11.84 1.65
N SER A 85 -5.46 10.98 0.96
CA SER A 85 -5.88 11.24 -0.42
C SER A 85 -7.14 12.10 -0.48
N PRO A 86 -7.19 13.14 -1.34
CA PRO A 86 -8.38 13.96 -1.50
C PRO A 86 -9.59 13.19 -2.03
N SER A 87 -9.36 12.03 -2.63
CA SER A 87 -10.41 11.16 -3.19
C SER A 87 -11.05 10.23 -2.16
N ILE A 88 -10.50 10.14 -0.96
CA ILE A 88 -10.91 9.19 0.06
C ILE A 88 -11.39 9.89 1.32
N ARG A 89 -12.45 9.34 1.90
CA ARG A 89 -12.95 9.72 3.21
C ARG A 89 -13.06 8.49 4.10
N GLN A 90 -12.52 8.58 5.29
CA GLN A 90 -12.66 7.55 6.31
C GLN A 90 -14.09 7.49 6.82
N SER A 91 -14.63 6.30 7.04
CA SER A 91 -16.00 6.12 7.55
C SER A 91 -16.11 6.18 9.08
N GLY A 92 -15.00 6.28 9.77
CA GLY A 92 -14.98 6.64 11.19
C GLY A 92 -14.99 5.49 12.20
N SER A 93 -15.00 4.22 11.77
CA SER A 93 -14.86 3.09 12.71
C SER A 93 -13.43 2.54 12.69
N ILE A 94 -12.88 2.32 13.88
CA ILE A 94 -11.57 1.65 14.01
C ILE A 94 -11.69 0.13 13.80
N LEU A 95 -12.88 -0.42 13.99
CA LEU A 95 -13.16 -1.85 13.84
C LEU A 95 -13.33 -2.23 12.37
N HIS A 96 -14.15 -1.48 11.65
CA HIS A 96 -14.37 -1.66 10.23
C HIS A 96 -13.43 -0.71 9.48
N GLY A 97 -12.49 -1.24 8.73
CA GLY A 97 -11.62 -0.47 7.85
C GLY A 97 -12.37 0.06 6.61
N ASP A 98 -13.61 0.54 6.83
CA ASP A 98 -14.42 1.09 5.75
C ASP A 98 -14.01 2.52 5.44
N PHE A 99 -14.00 2.85 4.18
CA PHE A 99 -13.80 4.21 3.68
C PHE A 99 -14.62 4.43 2.40
N PHE A 100 -14.74 5.68 2.01
CA PHE A 100 -15.42 6.05 0.77
C PHE A 100 -14.38 6.55 -0.24
N PHE A 101 -14.29 5.87 -1.37
CA PHE A 101 -13.47 6.29 -2.49
C PHE A 101 -14.35 6.97 -3.54
N ARG A 102 -14.21 8.30 -3.66
CA ARG A 102 -15.07 9.14 -4.52
C ARG A 102 -16.57 8.93 -4.26
N GLY A 103 -16.95 8.69 -3.01
CA GLY A 103 -18.33 8.47 -2.58
C GLY A 103 -18.80 7.01 -2.59
N PHE A 104 -18.02 6.07 -3.11
CA PHE A 104 -18.34 4.64 -3.10
C PHE A 104 -17.64 3.96 -1.92
N ARG A 105 -18.43 3.20 -1.14
CA ARG A 105 -17.91 2.44 0.00
C ARG A 105 -16.94 1.37 -0.47
N THR A 106 -15.83 1.23 0.24
CA THR A 106 -14.81 0.23 0.00
C THR A 106 -14.12 -0.16 1.30
N ASN A 107 -13.45 -1.29 1.32
CA ASN A 107 -12.73 -1.82 2.47
C ASN A 107 -11.60 -2.76 2.02
N GLY A 108 -10.94 -3.45 2.96
CA GLY A 108 -9.81 -4.33 2.66
C GLY A 108 -10.12 -5.44 1.65
N THR A 109 -11.37 -5.92 1.58
CA THR A 109 -11.75 -6.98 0.62
C THR A 109 -11.73 -6.50 -0.83
N ASN A 110 -11.79 -5.18 -1.05
CA ASN A 110 -11.72 -4.57 -2.37
C ASN A 110 -10.27 -4.31 -2.85
N PHE A 111 -9.28 -4.61 -2.03
CA PHE A 111 -7.88 -4.40 -2.39
C PHE A 111 -7.37 -5.54 -3.26
N TYR A 112 -6.54 -5.16 -4.20
CA TYR A 112 -5.75 -6.10 -4.99
C TYR A 112 -4.38 -6.26 -4.34
N VAL A 113 -4.17 -7.39 -3.66
CA VAL A 113 -2.90 -7.72 -3.01
C VAL A 113 -2.07 -8.54 -3.99
N ASN A 114 -0.93 -8.02 -4.41
CA ASN A 114 -0.10 -8.64 -5.46
C ASN A 114 -0.91 -9.01 -6.72
N ASN A 115 -1.84 -8.14 -7.11
CA ASN A 115 -2.82 -8.30 -8.20
C ASN A 115 -3.93 -9.34 -7.96
N VAL A 116 -4.08 -9.87 -6.75
CA VAL A 116 -5.14 -10.81 -6.39
C VAL A 116 -6.17 -10.12 -5.49
N PRO A 117 -7.46 -10.10 -5.84
CA PRO A 117 -8.49 -9.50 -5.01
C PRO A 117 -8.88 -10.38 -3.82
N GLY A 118 -9.41 -9.77 -2.76
CA GLY A 118 -10.04 -10.49 -1.64
C GLY A 118 -9.07 -11.19 -0.68
N VAL A 119 -7.79 -10.85 -0.70
CA VAL A 119 -6.78 -11.44 0.20
C VAL A 119 -6.91 -10.88 1.61
N PHE A 120 -7.21 -9.59 1.75
CA PHE A 120 -7.41 -8.96 3.05
C PHE A 120 -8.87 -9.04 3.51
N THR A 121 -9.06 -8.98 4.82
CA THR A 121 -10.39 -8.89 5.42
C THR A 121 -10.90 -7.45 5.36
N GLN A 122 -12.21 -7.27 5.58
CA GLN A 122 -12.78 -5.93 5.70
C GLN A 122 -12.37 -5.19 6.98
N PHE A 123 -11.83 -5.92 7.97
CA PHE A 123 -11.49 -5.37 9.28
C PHE A 123 -10.01 -5.02 9.36
N ASN A 124 -9.71 -3.80 9.75
CA ASN A 124 -8.38 -3.31 10.14
C ASN A 124 -7.22 -3.95 9.36
N THR A 125 -7.09 -3.56 8.09
CA THR A 125 -6.04 -4.07 7.19
C THR A 125 -4.65 -3.66 7.71
N PRO A 126 -3.70 -4.60 7.86
CA PRO A 126 -2.37 -4.28 8.33
C PRO A 126 -1.59 -3.49 7.28
N LEU A 127 -0.84 -2.46 7.71
CA LEU A 127 0.09 -1.73 6.85
C LEU A 127 1.48 -2.33 6.85
N TYR A 128 1.90 -2.93 7.94
CA TYR A 128 3.29 -3.33 8.14
C TYR A 128 3.84 -4.34 7.12
N PRO A 129 3.09 -5.35 6.63
CA PRO A 129 3.57 -6.25 5.59
C PRO A 129 3.54 -5.63 4.18
N ILE A 130 3.12 -4.37 4.03
CA ILE A 130 2.94 -3.70 2.76
C ILE A 130 4.20 -2.90 2.42
N GLU A 131 4.69 -3.06 1.21
CA GLU A 131 5.83 -2.32 0.67
C GLU A 131 5.37 -1.06 -0.08
N SER A 132 4.27 -1.18 -0.81
CA SER A 132 3.73 -0.06 -1.59
C SER A 132 2.24 -0.17 -1.76
N LEU A 133 1.61 0.98 -1.91
CA LEU A 133 0.21 1.11 -2.19
C LEU A 133 -0.01 2.08 -3.34
N GLU A 134 -0.84 1.69 -4.29
CA GLU A 134 -1.22 2.47 -5.44
C GLU A 134 -2.74 2.60 -5.50
N MET A 135 -3.20 3.83 -5.64
CA MET A 135 -4.61 4.15 -5.84
C MET A 135 -4.82 4.70 -7.24
N ILE A 136 -5.73 4.11 -7.99
CA ILE A 136 -6.17 4.61 -9.29
C ILE A 136 -7.61 5.05 -9.16
N SER A 137 -7.87 6.33 -9.40
CA SER A 137 -9.18 6.93 -9.27
C SER A 137 -10.01 6.76 -10.54
N GLY A 138 -11.26 6.35 -10.39
CA GLY A 138 -12.22 6.21 -11.48
C GLY A 138 -12.62 4.78 -11.79
N PRO A 139 -13.41 4.57 -12.83
CA PRO A 139 -13.88 3.23 -13.23
C PRO A 139 -12.71 2.31 -13.56
N ASN A 140 -12.70 1.14 -12.97
CA ASN A 140 -11.57 0.23 -12.97
C ASN A 140 -11.80 -1.09 -13.73
N VAL A 141 -13.00 -1.30 -14.24
CA VAL A 141 -13.36 -2.53 -14.96
C VAL A 141 -12.41 -2.82 -16.12
N GLY A 142 -11.90 -1.77 -16.78
CA GLY A 142 -10.93 -1.90 -17.86
C GLY A 142 -9.54 -2.36 -17.41
N ILE A 143 -9.22 -2.30 -16.10
CA ILE A 143 -7.91 -2.67 -15.56
C ILE A 143 -7.90 -4.10 -15.04
N TYR A 144 -8.90 -4.49 -14.29
CA TYR A 144 -8.97 -5.80 -13.64
C TYR A 144 -10.19 -6.64 -14.06
N GLY A 145 -11.03 -6.12 -14.96
CA GLY A 145 -12.29 -6.77 -15.33
C GLY A 145 -13.37 -6.54 -14.28
N THR A 146 -14.47 -7.29 -14.41
CA THR A 146 -15.53 -7.32 -13.39
C THR A 146 -15.07 -8.14 -12.21
N GLY A 147 -15.25 -7.61 -11.00
CA GLY A 147 -14.90 -8.34 -9.78
C GLY A 147 -15.69 -9.64 -9.64
N VAL A 148 -15.06 -10.62 -9.04
CA VAL A 148 -15.65 -11.95 -8.78
C VAL A 148 -16.62 -11.91 -7.59
N GLN A 149 -16.49 -10.91 -6.72
CA GLN A 149 -17.34 -10.73 -5.54
C GLN A 149 -18.13 -9.43 -5.64
N TYR A 150 -19.29 -9.40 -4.99
CA TYR A 150 -20.22 -8.28 -4.97
C TYR A 150 -19.56 -6.91 -4.66
N GLU A 151 -18.49 -6.91 -3.86
CA GLU A 151 -17.82 -5.70 -3.42
C GLU A 151 -16.50 -5.41 -4.16
N THR A 152 -16.04 -6.26 -5.08
CA THR A 152 -14.73 -6.09 -5.73
C THR A 152 -14.72 -5.07 -6.86
N THR A 153 -15.88 -4.69 -7.37
CA THR A 153 -16.00 -3.67 -8.40
C THR A 153 -16.36 -2.34 -7.78
N ASN A 154 -15.38 -1.46 -7.59
CA ASN A 154 -15.63 -0.13 -7.04
C ASN A 154 -15.53 0.93 -8.13
N PRO A 155 -16.65 1.62 -8.49
CA PRO A 155 -16.59 2.67 -9.51
C PRO A 155 -15.78 3.89 -9.09
N GLY A 156 -15.49 4.04 -7.80
CA GLY A 156 -14.65 5.13 -7.27
C GLY A 156 -13.19 4.98 -7.60
N GLY A 157 -12.72 3.75 -7.71
CA GLY A 157 -11.31 3.47 -8.01
C GLY A 157 -10.83 2.11 -7.54
N ILE A 158 -9.55 1.87 -7.73
CA ILE A 158 -8.83 0.66 -7.31
C ILE A 158 -7.78 1.02 -6.28
N ILE A 159 -7.58 0.12 -5.32
CA ILE A 159 -6.44 0.13 -4.41
C ILE A 159 -5.67 -1.15 -4.63
N SER A 160 -4.44 -1.01 -5.09
CA SER A 160 -3.50 -2.10 -5.30
C SER A 160 -2.38 -1.99 -4.30
N VAL A 161 -2.04 -3.08 -3.65
CA VAL A 161 -0.95 -3.16 -2.67
C VAL A 161 0.03 -4.24 -3.06
N LYS A 162 1.30 -3.97 -2.81
CA LYS A 162 2.37 -4.96 -2.91
C LYS A 162 2.87 -5.29 -1.51
N THR A 163 3.05 -6.56 -1.27
CA THR A 163 3.64 -7.03 -0.02
C THR A 163 5.16 -6.93 -0.07
N LYS A 164 5.78 -6.75 1.08
CA LYS A 164 7.24 -6.71 1.22
C LYS A 164 7.87 -7.99 0.72
N VAL A 165 8.89 -7.85 -0.11
CA VAL A 165 9.74 -8.95 -0.60
C VAL A 165 11.17 -8.78 -0.09
N ALA A 166 11.96 -9.85 -0.16
CA ALA A 166 13.36 -9.79 0.25
C ALA A 166 14.17 -8.81 -0.60
N PRO A 167 14.81 -7.80 -0.01
CA PRO A 167 15.70 -6.88 -0.71
C PRO A 167 17.06 -7.54 -1.00
N ASP A 168 17.85 -6.93 -1.89
CA ASP A 168 19.21 -7.43 -2.21
C ASP A 168 20.17 -7.33 -1.03
N ASN A 169 19.99 -6.32 -0.18
CA ASN A 169 20.72 -6.17 1.07
C ASN A 169 19.85 -6.70 2.22
N ARG A 170 20.50 -7.41 3.14
CA ARG A 170 19.82 -7.90 4.35
C ARG A 170 19.22 -6.74 5.13
N VAL A 171 17.97 -6.90 5.53
CA VAL A 171 17.23 -5.98 6.41
C VAL A 171 16.91 -6.66 7.72
N PHE A 172 17.09 -5.94 8.81
CA PHE A 172 16.66 -6.31 10.14
C PHE A 172 16.28 -5.05 10.90
N ASP A 173 14.99 -4.78 10.95
CA ASP A 173 14.45 -3.59 11.62
C ASP A 173 13.51 -3.99 12.75
N PHE A 174 13.67 -3.32 13.87
CA PHE A 174 12.78 -3.46 15.01
C PHE A 174 12.20 -2.09 15.37
N THR A 175 10.89 -1.97 15.29
CA THR A 175 10.17 -0.73 15.55
C THR A 175 9.25 -0.88 16.75
N GLN A 176 9.32 0.07 17.67
CA GLN A 176 8.37 0.20 18.78
C GLN A 176 7.58 1.49 18.63
N THR A 177 6.29 1.41 18.86
CA THR A 177 5.38 2.56 18.82
C THR A 177 4.60 2.68 20.11
N ILE A 178 4.32 3.90 20.51
CA ILE A 178 3.37 4.21 21.58
C ILE A 178 2.43 5.27 21.03
N SER A 179 1.16 4.95 20.96
CA SER A 179 0.18 5.86 20.39
C SER A 179 -1.12 5.92 21.21
N GLY A 180 -1.95 6.91 20.90
CA GLY A 180 -3.25 7.07 21.53
C GLY A 180 -3.18 7.26 23.05
N ARG A 181 -3.79 6.32 23.78
CA ARG A 181 -3.86 6.27 25.25
C ARG A 181 -3.02 5.14 25.83
N GLY A 182 -1.90 4.85 25.19
CA GLY A 182 -1.02 3.76 25.58
C GLY A 182 -1.27 2.49 24.78
N LEU A 183 -1.57 2.61 23.50
CA LEU A 183 -1.44 1.52 22.56
C LEU A 183 0.05 1.34 22.25
N PHE A 184 0.56 0.21 22.65
CA PHE A 184 1.94 -0.20 22.43
C PHE A 184 2.00 -1.15 21.24
N GLY A 185 2.90 -0.88 20.31
CA GLY A 185 3.13 -1.69 19.12
C GLY A 185 4.59 -2.08 19.01
N GLU A 186 4.83 -3.33 18.67
CA GLU A 186 6.15 -3.89 18.36
C GLU A 186 6.11 -4.55 17.00
N TYR A 187 7.09 -4.24 16.19
CA TYR A 187 7.18 -4.71 14.82
C TYR A 187 8.59 -5.17 14.53
N LEU A 188 8.71 -6.33 13.89
CA LEU A 188 9.95 -6.86 13.38
C LEU A 188 9.85 -6.99 11.87
N ASP A 189 10.89 -6.58 11.17
CA ASP A 189 11.02 -6.75 9.73
C ASP A 189 12.38 -7.36 9.41
N TYR A 190 12.36 -8.58 8.92
CA TYR A 190 13.56 -9.31 8.51
C TYR A 190 13.46 -9.71 7.05
N GLY A 191 14.52 -9.45 6.29
CA GLY A 191 14.60 -9.84 4.89
C GLY A 191 16.01 -10.15 4.46
N GLU A 192 16.18 -11.25 3.73
CA GLU A 192 17.47 -11.69 3.19
C GLU A 192 17.28 -12.48 1.91
N ARG A 193 18.27 -12.37 1.02
CA ARG A 193 18.38 -13.21 -0.16
C ARG A 193 19.54 -14.18 -0.04
N PHE A 194 19.35 -15.39 -0.54
CA PHE A 194 20.31 -16.49 -0.48
C PHE A 194 20.36 -17.25 -1.80
N GLY A 195 21.28 -18.22 -1.89
CA GLY A 195 21.64 -18.91 -3.13
C GLY A 195 22.85 -18.29 -3.79
N LYS A 196 23.40 -18.99 -4.81
CA LYS A 196 24.63 -18.57 -5.49
C LYS A 196 24.50 -17.22 -6.20
N ASN A 197 23.30 -16.96 -6.75
CA ASN A 197 22.96 -15.72 -7.47
C ASN A 197 21.91 -14.90 -6.71
N LYS A 198 21.73 -15.14 -5.40
CA LYS A 198 20.69 -14.54 -4.59
C LYS A 198 19.27 -14.74 -5.18
N GLU A 199 19.07 -15.89 -5.80
CA GLU A 199 17.82 -16.23 -6.49
C GLU A 199 16.65 -16.47 -5.55
N TRP A 200 16.90 -16.91 -4.32
CA TRP A 200 15.88 -17.10 -3.29
C TRP A 200 15.83 -15.91 -2.34
N GLY A 201 14.64 -15.53 -1.96
CA GLY A 201 14.39 -14.49 -0.98
C GLY A 201 13.41 -14.93 0.10
N ILE A 202 13.62 -14.45 1.32
CA ILE A 202 12.67 -14.56 2.42
C ILE A 202 12.48 -13.17 3.06
N ARG A 203 11.23 -12.77 3.27
CA ARG A 203 10.88 -11.60 4.08
C ARG A 203 9.88 -12.01 5.13
N ILE A 204 10.13 -11.68 6.38
CA ILE A 204 9.25 -11.96 7.51
C ILE A 204 8.98 -10.64 8.21
N THR A 205 7.70 -10.33 8.40
CA THR A 205 7.27 -9.20 9.21
C THR A 205 6.37 -9.69 10.33
N THR A 206 6.52 -9.13 11.51
CA THR A 206 5.64 -9.44 12.66
C THR A 206 5.04 -8.17 13.22
N GLU A 207 3.88 -8.31 13.84
CA GLU A 207 3.28 -7.25 14.64
C GLU A 207 2.81 -7.79 15.99
N ASN A 208 2.96 -7.00 17.03
CA ASN A 208 2.37 -7.21 18.33
C ASN A 208 1.78 -5.88 18.82
N LEU A 209 0.47 -5.87 19.07
CA LEU A 209 -0.28 -4.70 19.50
C LEU A 209 -0.92 -4.96 20.84
N ASN A 210 -0.75 -4.07 21.81
CA ASN A 210 -1.41 -4.16 23.10
C ASN A 210 -1.69 -2.78 23.69
N GLY A 211 -2.92 -2.55 24.14
CA GLY A 211 -3.24 -1.33 24.87
C GLY A 211 -4.55 -0.68 24.49
N ARG A 212 -4.61 0.64 24.67
CA ARG A 212 -5.80 1.44 24.44
C ARG A 212 -5.59 2.39 23.27
N SER A 213 -6.53 2.40 22.35
CA SER A 213 -6.47 3.34 21.23
C SER A 213 -6.74 4.79 21.67
N SER A 214 -6.65 5.72 20.75
CA SER A 214 -7.03 7.13 20.97
C SER A 214 -8.51 7.29 21.32
N VAL A 215 -9.36 6.33 20.93
CA VAL A 215 -10.78 6.32 21.24
C VAL A 215 -11.00 5.77 22.64
N LYS A 216 -11.74 6.53 23.46
CA LYS A 216 -12.06 6.14 24.85
C LYS A 216 -12.89 4.88 24.85
N GLY A 217 -12.54 3.90 25.67
CA GLY A 217 -13.24 2.61 25.77
C GLY A 217 -12.70 1.55 24.82
N THR A 218 -11.91 1.91 23.81
CA THR A 218 -11.36 0.94 22.85
C THR A 218 -10.04 0.36 23.32
N LYS A 219 -9.99 -0.96 23.41
CA LYS A 219 -8.76 -1.75 23.64
C LYS A 219 -8.43 -2.54 22.39
N ILE A 220 -7.15 -2.67 22.11
CA ILE A 220 -6.62 -3.44 20.98
C ILE A 220 -5.61 -4.44 21.53
N ASN A 221 -5.76 -5.69 21.16
CA ASN A 221 -4.79 -6.75 21.40
C ASN A 221 -4.65 -7.54 20.11
N GLY A 222 -3.46 -7.59 19.55
CA GLY A 222 -3.22 -8.17 18.24
C GLY A 222 -1.84 -8.75 18.09
N GLN A 223 -1.75 -9.84 17.34
CA GLN A 223 -0.50 -10.46 16.93
C GLN A 223 -0.61 -10.88 15.48
N GLY A 224 0.44 -10.66 14.71
CA GLY A 224 0.52 -11.04 13.32
C GLY A 224 1.91 -11.51 12.93
N ILE A 225 1.95 -12.41 11.98
CA ILE A 225 3.15 -12.83 11.28
C ILE A 225 2.83 -12.96 9.80
N PHE A 226 3.67 -12.38 8.97
CA PHE A 226 3.54 -12.43 7.53
C PHE A 226 4.89 -12.83 6.93
N ALA A 227 4.87 -13.73 5.98
CA ALA A 227 6.05 -14.22 5.31
C ALA A 227 5.88 -14.14 3.79
N ASN A 228 6.89 -13.70 3.11
CA ASN A 228 7.02 -13.79 1.66
C ASN A 228 8.26 -14.60 1.33
N ILE A 229 8.09 -15.62 0.52
CA ILE A 229 9.18 -16.44 -0.02
C ILE A 229 9.16 -16.25 -1.51
N ASP A 230 10.24 -15.81 -2.11
CA ASP A 230 10.32 -15.58 -3.53
C ASP A 230 11.51 -16.30 -4.16
N HIS A 231 11.32 -16.67 -5.43
CA HIS A 231 12.39 -17.18 -6.28
C HIS A 231 12.44 -16.34 -7.56
N GLN A 232 13.62 -15.86 -7.91
CA GLN A 232 13.84 -15.03 -9.08
C GLN A 232 14.90 -15.63 -9.95
N SER A 233 14.56 -15.91 -11.20
CA SER A 233 15.47 -16.34 -12.25
C SER A 233 15.37 -15.41 -13.46
N GLU A 234 16.21 -15.64 -14.47
CA GLU A 234 16.12 -14.89 -15.74
C GLU A 234 14.76 -15.09 -16.45
N LYS A 235 14.08 -16.20 -16.19
CA LYS A 235 12.87 -16.62 -16.91
C LYS A 235 11.58 -16.52 -16.08
N SER A 236 11.70 -16.54 -14.76
CA SER A 236 10.51 -16.54 -13.87
C SER A 236 10.77 -15.74 -12.60
N LYS A 237 9.67 -15.18 -12.08
CA LYS A 237 9.58 -14.59 -10.75
C LYS A 237 8.38 -15.22 -10.06
N ASP A 238 8.65 -16.01 -9.06
CA ASP A 238 7.64 -16.74 -8.30
C ASP A 238 7.64 -16.23 -6.87
N SER A 239 6.49 -16.03 -6.26
CA SER A 239 6.38 -15.63 -4.87
C SER A 239 5.20 -16.28 -4.17
N LEU A 240 5.40 -16.61 -2.90
CA LEU A 240 4.38 -17.10 -2.01
C LEU A 240 4.28 -16.17 -0.81
N PHE A 241 3.13 -15.53 -0.65
CA PHE A 241 2.81 -14.72 0.52
C PHE A 241 1.86 -15.47 1.44
N ILE A 242 2.22 -15.59 2.71
CA ILE A 242 1.42 -16.22 3.75
C ILE A 242 1.33 -15.26 4.91
N GLY A 243 0.13 -15.10 5.48
CA GLY A 243 -0.09 -14.28 6.65
C GLY A 243 -1.01 -14.94 7.66
N TYR A 244 -0.71 -14.76 8.92
CA TYR A 244 -1.60 -15.06 10.04
C TYR A 244 -1.72 -13.84 10.93
N ARG A 245 -2.92 -13.46 11.26
CA ARG A 245 -3.20 -12.36 12.17
C ARG A 245 -4.35 -12.71 13.10
N ASN A 246 -4.14 -12.51 14.39
CA ASN A 246 -5.19 -12.51 15.39
C ASN A 246 -5.32 -11.11 15.96
N LEU A 247 -6.51 -10.52 15.86
CA LEU A 247 -6.76 -9.14 16.31
C LEU A 247 -8.07 -9.10 17.09
N ASP A 248 -7.98 -8.75 18.37
CA ASP A 248 -9.11 -8.48 19.25
C ASP A 248 -9.23 -6.98 19.48
N ILE A 249 -10.36 -6.41 19.09
CA ILE A 249 -10.70 -5.01 19.30
C ILE A 249 -11.96 -4.95 20.13
N GLN A 250 -11.86 -4.44 21.34
CA GLN A 250 -12.99 -4.25 22.26
C GLN A 250 -13.42 -2.78 22.20
N GLY A 251 -14.70 -2.54 21.93
CA GLY A 251 -15.26 -1.19 21.72
C GLY A 251 -14.92 -0.63 20.33
N GLY A 252 -15.06 0.68 20.17
CA GLY A 252 -14.68 1.38 18.94
C GLY A 252 -15.77 1.47 17.87
N LEU A 253 -16.91 0.85 18.06
CA LEU A 253 -18.09 1.08 17.21
C LEU A 253 -18.65 2.46 17.47
N ARG A 254 -18.82 3.23 16.40
CA ARG A 254 -19.41 4.58 16.46
C ARG A 254 -20.72 4.65 15.72
N TRP A 255 -21.40 3.53 15.62
CA TRP A 255 -22.71 3.47 14.99
C TRP A 255 -23.78 3.65 16.06
N PHE A 256 -24.75 4.50 15.80
CA PHE A 256 -25.97 4.54 16.56
C PHE A 256 -27.16 4.38 15.63
N ILE A 257 -28.09 3.60 16.11
CA ILE A 257 -29.38 3.43 15.45
C ILE A 257 -30.32 4.41 16.15
N LEU A 258 -30.96 5.30 15.38
CA LEU A 258 -31.98 6.19 15.92
C LEU A 258 -33.27 5.40 15.99
N ASP A 259 -33.87 5.36 17.18
CA ASP A 259 -35.22 4.86 17.39
C ASP A 259 -36.25 5.82 16.80
N SER A 260 -37.39 5.29 16.38
CA SER A 260 -38.49 6.09 15.80
C SER A 260 -39.06 7.17 16.75
N SER A 261 -38.79 7.04 18.04
CA SER A 261 -39.15 8.03 19.07
C SER A 261 -38.24 9.25 19.13
N VAL A 262 -37.10 9.22 18.44
CA VAL A 262 -36.10 10.30 18.45
C VAL A 262 -36.66 11.48 17.63
N THR A 263 -36.99 12.56 18.31
CA THR A 263 -37.50 13.78 17.69
C THR A 263 -36.41 14.78 17.34
N LYS A 264 -35.20 14.60 17.84
CA LYS A 264 -34.05 15.49 17.61
C LYS A 264 -32.79 14.68 17.36
N LEU A 265 -32.09 14.99 16.29
CA LEU A 265 -30.78 14.37 16.02
C LEU A 265 -29.80 14.65 17.16
N PRO A 266 -29.02 13.64 17.60
CA PRO A 266 -27.97 13.86 18.56
C PRO A 266 -26.90 14.83 18.00
N GLY A 267 -26.23 15.55 18.90
CA GLY A 267 -25.12 16.40 18.50
C GLY A 267 -23.97 15.59 17.90
N VAL A 268 -23.09 16.28 17.17
CA VAL A 268 -21.91 15.63 16.58
C VAL A 268 -21.09 14.95 17.69
N PRO A 269 -20.81 13.65 17.59
CA PRO A 269 -20.03 12.92 18.59
C PRO A 269 -18.60 13.47 18.68
N LYS A 270 -18.03 13.50 19.87
CA LYS A 270 -16.61 13.79 20.04
C LYS A 270 -15.80 12.64 19.45
N GLY A 271 -14.89 12.93 18.52
CA GLY A 271 -14.06 11.92 17.85
C GLY A 271 -13.21 11.04 18.76
N SER A 272 -13.00 11.45 20.02
CA SER A 272 -12.25 10.69 21.03
C SER A 272 -13.12 9.79 21.92
N ASN A 273 -14.43 9.77 21.75
CA ASN A 273 -15.32 8.97 22.57
C ASN A 273 -15.81 7.75 21.78
N ASP A 274 -15.90 6.64 22.49
CA ASP A 274 -16.67 5.47 22.07
C ASP A 274 -18.12 5.65 22.54
N TYR A 275 -19.05 5.32 21.67
CA TYR A 275 -20.49 5.42 21.91
C TYR A 275 -21.22 4.08 21.79
N SER A 276 -20.44 2.98 21.68
CA SER A 276 -20.97 1.62 21.68
C SER A 276 -21.25 1.09 23.08
#